data_6c16cf1169e0ef385f5088e2e28737ce
#
_entry.id   6c16cf1169e0ef385f5088e2e28737ce
#
_cell.length_a   1.000
_cell.length_b   1.000
_cell.length_c   1.000
_cell.angle_alpha   90.00
_cell.angle_beta   90.00
_cell.angle_gamma   90.00
#
_symmetry.space_group_name_H-M   'P 1'
#
loop_
_entity.id
_entity.type
_entity.pdbx_description
1 polymer ?
#
loop_
_entity_poly.entity_id
_entity_poly.type
_entity_poly.pdbx_seq_one_letter_code
_entity_poly.pdbx_strand_id
1 'polypeptide(L)'
;MAKGSKKKAGKVRWGIISTANIGVEKVIPGMLKSNKFEVRAIASRELPTAKKWAKKLGIPVAYGSYEELIDDPEIDAIYNPLPNHLHVPLTLKAAKKGKHVLCEKPIGLSAAEAEKLEAAPNGVIVAEAFMVRHHPQWIKARDIVRKGKLGTLRAVQVLFSYYNDDPANVRNMADIGGGAAYDIGCYAIVSGRYFFNAEPTAVVSLIDRDPVFHTDRTTSALVDFGEGRHLTFTVGTQMVSYQRVNVLGTKGRIEIAIPFNAPQSGAMRIYLDNGRDLGDASAKTIKLPKADQYQLEAEAFTRAIEGKEPLEFGLEDAIKQMRVIDAVFRSEKSRAWEKV
;
A
#
# COMPACT_ATOMS: atom_id res chain seq x y z
N MET A 1 15.79 -11.62 39.03
CA MET A 1 14.95 -10.45 38.69
C MET A 1 15.81 -9.47 37.89
N ALA A 2 15.77 -9.54 36.56
CA ALA A 2 16.50 -8.62 35.71
C ALA A 2 15.69 -7.32 35.60
N LYS A 3 16.23 -6.22 36.09
CA LYS A 3 15.68 -4.87 35.94
C LYS A 3 15.76 -4.50 34.45
N GLY A 4 14.62 -4.56 33.74
CA GLY A 4 14.50 -4.02 32.41
C GLY A 4 14.81 -2.53 32.46
N SER A 5 15.89 -2.11 31.80
CA SER A 5 16.21 -0.70 31.64
C SER A 5 15.10 -0.07 30.78
N LYS A 6 14.27 0.79 31.39
CA LYS A 6 13.39 1.70 30.64
C LYS A 6 14.29 2.61 29.79
N LYS A 7 14.45 2.32 28.47
CA LYS A 7 14.99 3.26 27.51
C LYS A 7 14.23 4.58 27.68
N LYS A 8 14.93 5.70 27.84
CA LYS A 8 14.33 7.04 27.74
C LYS A 8 13.53 7.10 26.46
N ALA A 9 12.30 7.58 26.53
CA ALA A 9 11.41 7.75 25.37
C ALA A 9 12.01 8.78 24.39
N GLY A 10 12.92 8.33 23.54
CA GLY A 10 13.39 9.07 22.37
C GLY A 10 12.44 8.88 21.21
N LYS A 11 12.57 9.70 20.17
CA LYS A 11 11.84 9.50 18.91
C LYS A 11 12.18 8.14 18.31
N VAL A 12 11.22 7.50 17.66
CA VAL A 12 11.45 6.30 16.84
C VAL A 12 12.42 6.63 15.71
N ARG A 13 13.47 5.83 15.55
CA ARG A 13 14.55 6.02 14.57
C ARG A 13 14.34 5.07 13.40
N TRP A 14 14.11 5.64 12.23
CA TRP A 14 13.84 4.91 11.01
C TRP A 14 15.10 4.67 10.19
N GLY A 15 15.26 3.45 9.70
CA GLY A 15 16.20 3.07 8.65
C GLY A 15 15.47 2.76 7.34
N ILE A 16 16.08 3.11 6.22
CA ILE A 16 15.52 2.86 4.87
C ILE A 16 16.42 1.86 4.15
N ILE A 17 15.91 0.68 3.85
CA ILE A 17 16.69 -0.37 3.15
C ILE A 17 16.50 -0.28 1.65
N SER A 18 17.00 0.71 1.02
CA SER A 18 17.13 0.87 -0.44
C SER A 18 17.11 2.34 -0.83
N THR A 19 17.62 2.63 -2.00
CA THR A 19 17.50 3.90 -2.70
C THR A 19 16.53 3.81 -3.88
N ALA A 20 15.52 2.94 -3.77
CA ALA A 20 14.46 2.79 -4.78
C ALA A 20 13.74 4.13 -5.01
N ASN A 21 13.34 4.40 -6.26
CA ASN A 21 12.76 5.68 -6.67
C ASN A 21 11.57 6.10 -5.82
N ILE A 22 10.66 5.17 -5.52
CA ILE A 22 9.50 5.47 -4.66
C ILE A 22 9.94 5.99 -3.27
N GLY A 23 10.97 5.37 -2.69
CA GLY A 23 11.52 5.80 -1.40
C GLY A 23 12.11 7.20 -1.47
N VAL A 24 13.08 7.41 -2.38
CA VAL A 24 13.86 8.66 -2.41
C VAL A 24 13.11 9.85 -3.02
N GLU A 25 12.08 9.62 -3.83
CA GLU A 25 11.32 10.67 -4.50
C GLU A 25 10.01 11.03 -3.80
N LYS A 26 9.41 10.09 -3.05
CA LYS A 26 8.07 10.25 -2.46
C LYS A 26 8.04 10.01 -0.96
N VAL A 27 8.39 8.80 -0.52
CA VAL A 27 8.19 8.38 0.88
C VAL A 27 9.13 9.12 1.82
N ILE A 28 10.44 9.09 1.57
CA ILE A 28 11.40 9.77 2.44
C ILE A 28 11.16 11.27 2.51
N PRO A 29 10.95 12.01 1.40
CA PRO A 29 10.56 13.41 1.47
C PRO A 29 9.28 13.67 2.26
N GLY A 30 8.31 12.76 2.23
CA GLY A 30 7.13 12.80 3.09
C GLY A 30 7.47 12.60 4.57
N MET A 31 8.26 11.58 4.87
CA MET A 31 8.71 11.28 6.23
C MET A 31 9.49 12.44 6.86
N LEU A 32 10.37 13.09 6.10
CA LEU A 32 11.20 14.20 6.56
C LEU A 32 10.39 15.47 6.92
N LYS A 33 9.13 15.57 6.53
CA LYS A 33 8.23 16.66 6.96
C LYS A 33 7.73 16.48 8.40
N SER A 34 7.83 15.27 8.95
CA SER A 34 7.38 14.97 10.31
C SER A 34 8.47 15.30 11.34
N ASN A 35 8.04 15.85 12.46
CA ASN A 35 8.90 16.02 13.64
C ASN A 35 8.66 14.94 14.71
N LYS A 36 7.80 13.93 14.44
CA LYS A 36 7.38 12.91 15.41
C LYS A 36 8.37 11.74 15.53
N PHE A 37 9.22 11.56 14.53
CA PHE A 37 10.24 10.52 14.46
C PHE A 37 11.51 11.06 13.77
N GLU A 38 12.54 10.23 13.64
CA GLU A 38 13.79 10.55 12.95
C GLU A 38 14.02 9.58 11.79
N VAL A 39 14.33 10.08 10.59
CA VAL A 39 14.90 9.25 9.52
C VAL A 39 16.41 9.24 9.72
N ARG A 40 16.92 8.18 10.34
CA ARG A 40 18.30 8.09 10.84
C ARG A 40 19.29 7.59 9.81
N ALA A 41 18.91 6.61 9.02
CA ALA A 41 19.84 5.93 8.12
C ALA A 41 19.19 5.53 6.80
N ILE A 42 20.03 5.43 5.76
CA ILE A 42 19.67 4.85 4.47
C ILE A 42 20.75 3.87 4.02
N ALA A 43 20.35 2.75 3.43
CA ALA A 43 21.25 1.75 2.87
C ALA A 43 21.10 1.61 1.36
N SER A 44 22.16 1.14 0.72
CA SER A 44 22.17 0.69 -0.66
C SER A 44 23.15 -0.47 -0.78
N ARG A 45 23.05 -1.26 -1.86
CA ARG A 45 24.03 -2.31 -2.20
C ARG A 45 25.45 -1.76 -2.42
N GLU A 46 25.53 -0.44 -2.60
CA GLU A 46 26.79 0.28 -2.81
C GLU A 46 26.83 1.52 -1.92
N LEU A 47 27.85 1.60 -1.07
CA LEU A 47 28.06 2.71 -0.14
C LEU A 47 28.10 4.10 -0.83
N PRO A 48 28.73 4.29 -1.99
CA PRO A 48 28.71 5.57 -2.71
C PRO A 48 27.30 6.04 -3.05
N THR A 49 26.42 5.12 -3.48
CA THR A 49 25.03 5.39 -3.79
C THR A 49 24.24 5.78 -2.52
N ALA A 50 24.42 5.05 -1.42
CA ALA A 50 23.82 5.40 -0.14
C ALA A 50 24.26 6.78 0.35
N LYS A 51 25.58 7.09 0.31
CA LYS A 51 26.13 8.40 0.70
C LYS A 51 25.59 9.55 -0.16
N LYS A 52 25.46 9.35 -1.47
CA LYS A 52 24.87 10.33 -2.38
C LYS A 52 23.46 10.71 -1.96
N TRP A 53 22.59 9.71 -1.70
CA TRP A 53 21.21 9.96 -1.31
C TRP A 53 21.08 10.46 0.13
N ALA A 54 21.89 9.96 1.05
CA ALA A 54 21.95 10.47 2.42
C ALA A 54 22.25 11.97 2.44
N LYS A 55 23.29 12.40 1.69
CA LYS A 55 23.65 13.83 1.55
C LYS A 55 22.50 14.64 0.94
N LYS A 56 21.88 14.13 -0.14
CA LYS A 56 20.79 14.84 -0.84
C LYS A 56 19.56 15.04 0.04
N LEU A 57 19.24 14.05 0.88
CA LEU A 57 18.04 14.02 1.72
C LEU A 57 18.29 14.51 3.16
N GLY A 58 19.54 14.81 3.53
CA GLY A 58 19.90 15.23 4.88
C GLY A 58 19.81 14.09 5.91
N ILE A 59 19.98 12.83 5.49
CA ILE A 59 19.97 11.63 6.37
C ILE A 59 21.35 11.46 6.98
N PRO A 60 21.47 11.33 8.33
CA PRO A 60 22.78 11.35 9.00
C PRO A 60 23.70 10.19 8.64
N VAL A 61 23.14 8.97 8.46
CA VAL A 61 23.93 7.74 8.33
C VAL A 61 23.67 7.06 6.98
N ALA A 62 24.71 6.52 6.36
CA ALA A 62 24.64 5.76 5.11
C ALA A 62 25.38 4.45 5.25
N TYR A 63 24.73 3.33 4.84
CA TYR A 63 25.28 1.99 4.86
C TYR A 63 25.47 1.42 3.46
N GLY A 64 26.52 0.60 3.28
CA GLY A 64 26.87 -0.07 2.03
C GLY A 64 26.16 -1.39 1.81
N SER A 65 25.42 -1.87 2.80
CA SER A 65 24.60 -3.08 2.72
C SER A 65 23.32 -2.91 3.52
N TYR A 66 22.32 -3.73 3.21
CA TYR A 66 21.06 -3.76 3.97
C TYR A 66 21.28 -4.37 5.35
N GLU A 67 22.20 -5.32 5.44
CA GLU A 67 22.60 -6.01 6.66
C GLU A 67 23.17 -5.06 7.70
N GLU A 68 24.11 -4.19 7.31
CA GLU A 68 24.68 -3.18 8.22
C GLU A 68 23.60 -2.30 8.85
N LEU A 69 22.61 -1.87 8.06
CA LEU A 69 21.51 -1.07 8.58
C LEU A 69 20.58 -1.89 9.50
N ILE A 70 20.27 -3.14 9.12
CA ILE A 70 19.42 -4.03 9.93
C ILE A 70 20.08 -4.35 11.28
N ASP A 71 21.39 -4.49 11.32
CA ASP A 71 22.16 -4.82 12.51
C ASP A 71 22.45 -3.60 13.42
N ASP A 72 22.21 -2.38 12.92
CA ASP A 72 22.43 -1.16 13.71
C ASP A 72 21.46 -1.08 14.92
N PRO A 73 21.96 -1.08 16.17
CA PRO A 73 21.11 -0.96 17.36
C PRO A 73 20.43 0.41 17.50
N GLU A 74 20.90 1.42 16.74
CA GLU A 74 20.31 2.75 16.73
C GLU A 74 19.10 2.87 15.80
N ILE A 75 18.67 1.80 15.15
CA ILE A 75 17.46 1.73 14.32
C ILE A 75 16.37 0.98 15.07
N ASP A 76 15.18 1.57 15.14
CA ASP A 76 14.00 0.99 15.78
C ASP A 76 12.99 0.44 14.76
N ALA A 77 12.86 1.12 13.60
CA ALA A 77 11.93 0.77 12.54
C ALA A 77 12.59 0.84 11.16
N ILE A 78 12.13 0.00 10.23
CA ILE A 78 12.64 -0.07 8.87
C ILE A 78 11.50 0.17 7.88
N TYR A 79 11.77 0.99 6.86
CA TYR A 79 10.97 1.06 5.63
C TYR A 79 11.66 0.24 4.55
N ASN A 80 10.91 -0.71 3.96
CA ASN A 80 11.39 -1.64 2.94
C ASN A 80 10.75 -1.36 1.56
N PRO A 81 11.38 -0.56 0.69
CA PRO A 81 10.91 -0.28 -0.67
C PRO A 81 11.62 -1.11 -1.75
N LEU A 82 12.05 -2.30 -1.44
CA LEU A 82 12.73 -3.18 -2.38
C LEU A 82 11.76 -3.74 -3.45
N PRO A 83 12.24 -4.39 -4.51
CA PRO A 83 11.37 -5.17 -5.40
C PRO A 83 10.63 -6.29 -4.66
N ASN A 84 9.44 -6.66 -5.15
CA ASN A 84 8.47 -7.51 -4.45
C ASN A 84 9.05 -8.82 -3.89
N HIS A 85 9.91 -9.50 -4.65
CA HIS A 85 10.56 -10.77 -4.23
C HIS A 85 11.49 -10.62 -3.03
N LEU A 86 11.92 -9.41 -2.69
CA LEU A 86 12.78 -9.11 -1.53
C LEU A 86 11.99 -8.60 -0.31
N HIS A 87 10.68 -8.39 -0.45
CA HIS A 87 9.86 -7.88 0.63
C HIS A 87 9.87 -8.82 1.84
N VAL A 88 9.41 -10.05 1.67
CA VAL A 88 9.31 -11.01 2.78
C VAL A 88 10.68 -11.39 3.36
N PRO A 89 11.70 -11.78 2.54
CA PRO A 89 13.00 -12.18 3.10
C PRO A 89 13.65 -11.10 3.96
N LEU A 90 13.70 -9.85 3.49
CA LEU A 90 14.35 -8.77 4.23
C LEU A 90 13.49 -8.23 5.37
N THR A 91 12.18 -8.23 5.22
CA THR A 91 11.26 -7.89 6.32
C THR A 91 11.39 -8.88 7.48
N LEU A 92 11.40 -10.18 7.19
CA LEU A 92 11.58 -11.20 8.22
C LEU A 92 12.96 -11.12 8.90
N LYS A 93 14.01 -10.86 8.11
CA LYS A 93 15.37 -10.67 8.63
C LYS A 93 15.43 -9.49 9.59
N ALA A 94 14.83 -8.35 9.23
CA ALA A 94 14.75 -7.17 10.09
C ALA A 94 13.91 -7.41 11.34
N ALA A 95 12.75 -8.06 11.18
CA ALA A 95 11.86 -8.39 12.31
C ALA A 95 12.54 -9.30 13.33
N LYS A 96 13.30 -10.32 12.88
CA LYS A 96 14.08 -11.20 13.79
C LYS A 96 15.17 -10.47 14.55
N LYS A 97 15.63 -9.29 14.10
CA LYS A 97 16.54 -8.39 14.82
C LYS A 97 15.79 -7.39 15.72
N GLY A 98 14.48 -7.57 15.90
CA GLY A 98 13.64 -6.72 16.74
C GLY A 98 13.25 -5.38 16.11
N LYS A 99 13.43 -5.21 14.80
CA LYS A 99 13.02 -3.99 14.09
C LYS A 99 11.57 -4.08 13.67
N HIS A 100 10.78 -3.05 13.92
CA HIS A 100 9.47 -2.90 13.32
C HIS A 100 9.63 -2.64 11.82
N VAL A 101 8.72 -3.16 10.96
CA VAL A 101 8.88 -3.02 9.51
C VAL A 101 7.61 -2.55 8.82
N LEU A 102 7.72 -1.44 8.11
CA LEU A 102 6.75 -0.98 7.12
C LEU A 102 7.29 -1.39 5.74
N CYS A 103 6.64 -2.37 5.12
CA CYS A 103 7.07 -2.94 3.84
C CYS A 103 6.18 -2.44 2.70
N GLU A 104 6.77 -2.06 1.57
CA GLU A 104 6.00 -1.71 0.38
C GLU A 104 5.06 -2.83 -0.07
N LYS A 105 4.01 -2.39 -0.73
CA LYS A 105 2.99 -3.26 -1.33
C LYS A 105 3.46 -3.82 -2.70
N PRO A 106 2.99 -5.01 -3.06
CA PRO A 106 2.37 -6.00 -2.18
C PRO A 106 3.40 -6.58 -1.22
N ILE A 107 2.94 -7.03 -0.05
CA ILE A 107 3.84 -7.50 1.03
C ILE A 107 4.73 -8.67 0.62
N GLY A 108 4.36 -9.43 -0.41
CA GLY A 108 5.08 -10.58 -0.95
C GLY A 108 4.54 -11.01 -2.31
N LEU A 109 4.97 -12.17 -2.80
CA LEU A 109 4.55 -12.74 -4.08
C LEU A 109 3.38 -13.73 -3.96
N SER A 110 3.02 -14.14 -2.75
CA SER A 110 1.86 -14.98 -2.46
C SER A 110 1.45 -14.86 -0.99
N ALA A 111 0.24 -15.32 -0.66
CA ALA A 111 -0.21 -15.41 0.72
C ALA A 111 0.69 -16.35 1.54
N ALA A 112 1.07 -17.50 1.00
CA ALA A 112 1.97 -18.45 1.65
C ALA A 112 3.37 -17.86 1.93
N GLU A 113 3.83 -16.94 1.08
CA GLU A 113 5.06 -16.20 1.34
C GLU A 113 4.86 -15.18 2.46
N ALA A 114 3.78 -14.41 2.42
CA ALA A 114 3.45 -13.41 3.44
C ALA A 114 3.25 -14.05 4.83
N GLU A 115 2.66 -15.23 4.91
CA GLU A 115 2.47 -16.00 6.16
C GLU A 115 3.80 -16.33 6.87
N LYS A 116 4.92 -16.39 6.15
CA LYS A 116 6.24 -16.55 6.79
C LYS A 116 6.59 -15.40 7.74
N LEU A 117 5.98 -14.23 7.56
CA LEU A 117 6.18 -13.07 8.43
C LEU A 117 5.52 -13.23 9.81
N GLU A 118 4.63 -14.22 10.00
CA GLU A 118 4.08 -14.58 11.31
C GLU A 118 5.18 -15.11 12.26
N ALA A 119 6.34 -15.51 11.72
CA ALA A 119 7.52 -15.85 12.49
C ALA A 119 8.27 -14.62 13.06
N ALA A 120 7.75 -13.41 12.89
CA ALA A 120 8.26 -12.21 13.55
C ALA A 120 8.11 -12.33 15.07
N PRO A 121 9.10 -11.88 15.87
CA PRO A 121 9.00 -11.95 17.32
C PRO A 121 7.82 -11.16 17.87
N ASN A 122 7.24 -11.63 18.98
CA ASN A 122 6.16 -10.92 19.66
C ASN A 122 6.58 -9.49 20.02
N GLY A 123 5.70 -8.53 19.76
CA GLY A 123 5.94 -7.11 19.98
C GLY A 123 6.59 -6.39 18.81
N VAL A 124 7.07 -7.10 17.80
CA VAL A 124 7.50 -6.50 16.53
C VAL A 124 6.28 -6.29 15.63
N ILE A 125 6.12 -5.08 15.15
CA ILE A 125 5.04 -4.71 14.22
C ILE A 125 5.57 -4.82 12.79
N VAL A 126 4.84 -5.58 11.96
CA VAL A 126 5.03 -5.66 10.51
C VAL A 126 3.74 -5.21 9.84
N ALA A 127 3.85 -4.34 8.85
CA ALA A 127 2.69 -3.88 8.09
C ALA A 127 3.05 -3.62 6.62
N GLU A 128 2.01 -3.70 5.79
CA GLU A 128 2.07 -3.36 4.38
C GLU A 128 1.77 -1.88 4.17
N ALA A 129 2.58 -1.21 3.34
CA ALA A 129 2.49 0.23 3.10
C ALA A 129 1.39 0.56 2.07
N PHE A 130 0.17 0.76 2.53
CA PHE A 130 -0.93 1.33 1.75
C PHE A 130 -1.24 2.75 2.21
N MET A 131 -0.40 3.69 1.82
CA MET A 131 -0.45 5.11 2.19
C MET A 131 -1.82 5.76 1.96
N VAL A 132 -2.59 5.28 0.99
CA VAL A 132 -3.92 5.82 0.65
C VAL A 132 -4.90 5.75 1.81
N ARG A 133 -4.82 4.72 2.66
CA ARG A 133 -5.68 4.51 3.84
C ARG A 133 -5.54 5.64 4.88
N HIS A 134 -4.42 6.36 4.86
CA HIS A 134 -4.11 7.48 5.75
C HIS A 134 -4.44 8.85 5.14
N HIS A 135 -4.77 8.90 3.84
CA HIS A 135 -5.11 10.17 3.19
C HIS A 135 -6.51 10.66 3.58
N PRO A 136 -6.70 11.97 3.88
CA PRO A 136 -8.00 12.53 4.27
C PRO A 136 -9.16 12.22 3.32
N GLN A 137 -8.91 12.06 2.00
CA GLN A 137 -9.96 11.72 1.05
C GLN A 137 -10.53 10.30 1.28
N TRP A 138 -9.68 9.32 1.60
CA TRP A 138 -10.09 7.96 1.90
C TRP A 138 -10.82 7.88 3.25
N ILE A 139 -10.26 8.52 4.27
CA ILE A 139 -10.85 8.59 5.61
C ILE A 139 -12.23 9.26 5.54
N LYS A 140 -12.35 10.39 4.80
CA LYS A 140 -13.62 11.08 4.63
C LYS A 140 -14.66 10.26 3.87
N ALA A 141 -14.25 9.61 2.79
CA ALA A 141 -15.12 8.74 2.01
C ALA A 141 -15.65 7.58 2.86
N ARG A 142 -14.78 6.90 3.63
CA ARG A 142 -15.16 5.84 4.57
C ARG A 142 -16.11 6.35 5.67
N ASP A 143 -15.85 7.52 6.21
CA ASP A 143 -16.73 8.14 7.20
C ASP A 143 -18.16 8.38 6.65
N ILE A 144 -18.28 8.85 5.42
CA ILE A 144 -19.58 9.03 4.74
C ILE A 144 -20.29 7.68 4.55
N VAL A 145 -19.55 6.64 4.14
CA VAL A 145 -20.06 5.27 4.03
C VAL A 145 -20.55 4.75 5.37
N ARG A 146 -19.71 4.80 6.41
CA ARG A 146 -20.05 4.32 7.77
C ARG A 146 -21.25 5.05 8.40
N LYS A 147 -21.47 6.31 8.04
CA LYS A 147 -22.64 7.09 8.45
C LYS A 147 -23.91 6.76 7.64
N GLY A 148 -23.88 5.77 6.77
CA GLY A 148 -25.01 5.32 5.97
C GLY A 148 -25.52 6.33 4.94
N LYS A 149 -24.72 7.34 4.57
CA LYS A 149 -25.14 8.38 3.61
C LYS A 149 -25.38 7.84 2.20
N LEU A 150 -24.77 6.72 1.85
CA LEU A 150 -24.98 6.03 0.58
C LEU A 150 -26.09 4.96 0.63
N GLY A 151 -26.72 4.75 1.80
CA GLY A 151 -27.63 3.63 2.01
C GLY A 151 -26.87 2.30 2.09
N THR A 152 -27.49 1.22 1.61
CA THR A 152 -26.84 -0.10 1.50
C THR A 152 -25.83 -0.07 0.35
N LEU A 153 -24.55 -0.35 0.63
CA LEU A 153 -23.53 -0.45 -0.41
C LEU A 153 -23.83 -1.62 -1.35
N ARG A 154 -23.57 -1.40 -2.64
CA ARG A 154 -23.75 -2.40 -3.70
C ARG A 154 -22.49 -2.63 -4.51
N ALA A 155 -21.79 -1.57 -4.90
CA ALA A 155 -20.64 -1.69 -5.77
C ALA A 155 -19.50 -0.77 -5.38
N VAL A 156 -18.27 -1.28 -5.55
CA VAL A 156 -17.05 -0.49 -5.67
C VAL A 156 -16.49 -0.74 -7.06
N GLN A 157 -16.16 0.32 -7.78
CA GLN A 157 -15.58 0.23 -9.12
C GLN A 157 -14.26 0.97 -9.16
N VAL A 158 -13.23 0.31 -9.66
CA VAL A 158 -11.87 0.85 -9.72
C VAL A 158 -11.30 0.77 -11.13
N LEU A 159 -10.70 1.86 -11.55
CA LEU A 159 -9.86 1.91 -12.74
C LEU A 159 -8.52 2.53 -12.35
N PHE A 160 -7.43 1.84 -12.67
CA PHE A 160 -6.08 2.36 -12.42
C PHE A 160 -5.14 1.90 -13.53
N SER A 161 -4.53 2.84 -14.24
CA SER A 161 -3.64 2.55 -15.34
C SER A 161 -2.55 3.60 -15.50
N TYR A 162 -1.47 3.18 -16.13
CA TYR A 162 -0.38 4.01 -16.64
C TYR A 162 0.31 3.28 -17.80
N TYR A 163 1.22 3.96 -18.48
CA TYR A 163 2.00 3.34 -19.56
C TYR A 163 3.47 3.19 -19.13
N ASN A 164 3.98 1.96 -19.19
CA ASN A 164 5.38 1.64 -18.99
C ASN A 164 5.74 0.36 -19.77
N ASP A 165 6.64 0.47 -20.73
CA ASP A 165 7.21 -0.62 -21.53
C ASP A 165 8.75 -0.68 -21.46
N ASP A 166 9.35 -0.02 -20.47
CA ASP A 166 10.79 -0.08 -20.21
C ASP A 166 11.20 -1.47 -19.70
N PRO A 167 12.02 -2.25 -20.44
CA PRO A 167 12.47 -3.59 -20.02
C PRO A 167 13.34 -3.57 -18.77
N ALA A 168 13.96 -2.45 -18.42
CA ALA A 168 14.76 -2.31 -17.21
C ALA A 168 13.90 -2.02 -15.96
N ASN A 169 12.61 -1.76 -16.13
CA ASN A 169 11.71 -1.51 -15.01
C ASN A 169 11.28 -2.82 -14.35
N VAL A 170 11.40 -2.90 -13.03
CA VAL A 170 11.01 -4.08 -12.22
C VAL A 170 9.55 -4.52 -12.44
N ARG A 171 8.66 -3.60 -12.86
CA ARG A 171 7.26 -3.89 -13.18
C ARG A 171 7.06 -4.73 -14.43
N ASN A 172 8.08 -4.77 -15.30
CA ASN A 172 8.11 -5.59 -16.51
C ASN A 172 8.95 -6.88 -16.34
N MET A 173 9.32 -7.24 -15.10
CA MET A 173 10.08 -8.45 -14.77
C MET A 173 9.17 -9.45 -14.05
N ALA A 174 8.72 -10.50 -14.76
CA ALA A 174 7.73 -11.45 -14.25
C ALA A 174 8.23 -12.27 -13.05
N ASP A 175 9.50 -12.67 -13.05
CA ASP A 175 10.15 -13.50 -12.03
C ASP A 175 10.30 -12.83 -10.66
N ILE A 176 10.22 -11.51 -10.61
CA ILE A 176 10.32 -10.73 -9.36
C ILE A 176 9.01 -10.07 -8.93
N GLY A 177 7.89 -10.48 -9.55
CA GLY A 177 6.56 -9.98 -9.20
C GLY A 177 6.17 -8.70 -9.94
N GLY A 178 6.60 -8.55 -11.19
CA GLY A 178 6.11 -7.49 -12.09
C GLY A 178 4.67 -7.75 -12.52
N GLY A 179 4.03 -6.75 -13.12
CA GLY A 179 2.69 -6.83 -13.66
C GLY A 179 1.66 -5.93 -12.95
N ALA A 180 0.52 -5.75 -13.61
CA ALA A 180 -0.54 -4.83 -13.18
C ALA A 180 -1.23 -5.29 -11.90
N ALA A 181 -1.47 -6.59 -11.72
CA ALA A 181 -2.15 -7.14 -10.55
C ALA A 181 -1.37 -6.85 -9.25
N TYR A 182 -0.06 -7.11 -9.25
CA TYR A 182 0.79 -6.80 -8.10
C TYR A 182 0.99 -5.30 -7.90
N ASP A 183 1.33 -4.55 -8.97
CA ASP A 183 1.70 -3.14 -8.81
C ASP A 183 0.50 -2.24 -8.47
N ILE A 184 -0.62 -2.40 -9.18
CA ILE A 184 -1.78 -1.50 -9.04
C ILE A 184 -3.12 -2.23 -8.82
N GLY A 185 -3.24 -3.52 -9.11
CA GLY A 185 -4.41 -4.33 -8.77
C GLY A 185 -4.61 -4.48 -7.26
N CYS A 186 -3.52 -4.52 -6.51
CA CYS A 186 -3.57 -4.51 -5.04
C CYS A 186 -4.31 -3.27 -4.49
N TYR A 187 -4.22 -2.11 -5.12
CA TYR A 187 -5.01 -0.91 -4.76
C TYR A 187 -6.49 -1.06 -5.05
N ALA A 188 -6.85 -1.74 -6.14
CA ALA A 188 -8.25 -2.01 -6.45
C ALA A 188 -8.87 -2.94 -5.39
N ILE A 189 -8.16 -4.01 -5.03
CA ILE A 189 -8.60 -4.97 -4.01
C ILE A 189 -8.74 -4.27 -2.65
N VAL A 190 -7.74 -3.48 -2.25
CA VAL A 190 -7.80 -2.74 -1.00
C VAL A 190 -8.96 -1.75 -0.96
N SER A 191 -9.37 -1.18 -2.12
CA SER A 191 -10.54 -0.30 -2.19
C SER A 191 -11.82 -1.03 -1.79
N GLY A 192 -12.06 -2.23 -2.34
CA GLY A 192 -13.22 -3.04 -1.99
C GLY A 192 -13.24 -3.39 -0.50
N ARG A 193 -12.14 -3.96 0.01
CA ARG A 193 -12.00 -4.34 1.42
C ARG A 193 -12.20 -3.16 2.38
N TYR A 194 -11.63 -2.01 2.05
CA TYR A 194 -11.71 -0.80 2.86
C TYR A 194 -13.11 -0.19 2.94
N PHE A 195 -13.82 -0.11 1.80
CA PHE A 195 -15.14 0.52 1.76
C PHE A 195 -16.26 -0.41 2.19
N PHE A 196 -16.22 -1.70 1.84
CA PHE A 196 -17.19 -2.68 2.33
C PHE A 196 -16.94 -3.07 3.79
N ASN A 197 -15.73 -2.84 4.30
CA ASN A 197 -15.29 -3.32 5.62
C ASN A 197 -15.57 -4.81 5.79
N ALA A 198 -15.20 -5.59 4.76
CA ALA A 198 -15.44 -7.03 4.65
C ALA A 198 -14.34 -7.68 3.82
N GLU A 199 -14.23 -8.99 3.94
CA GLU A 199 -13.36 -9.80 3.08
C GLU A 199 -14.18 -10.38 1.90
N PRO A 200 -13.58 -10.50 0.72
CA PRO A 200 -14.24 -11.13 -0.41
C PRO A 200 -14.34 -12.64 -0.23
N THR A 201 -15.35 -13.23 -0.87
CA THR A 201 -15.62 -14.68 -0.83
C THR A 201 -15.13 -15.40 -2.08
N ALA A 202 -15.17 -14.73 -3.23
CA ALA A 202 -14.78 -15.29 -4.52
C ALA A 202 -14.37 -14.20 -5.51
N VAL A 203 -13.61 -14.61 -6.54
CA VAL A 203 -13.17 -13.74 -7.63
C VAL A 203 -13.19 -14.48 -8.97
N VAL A 204 -13.53 -13.76 -10.04
CA VAL A 204 -13.28 -14.19 -11.41
C VAL A 204 -12.49 -13.10 -12.12
N SER A 205 -11.47 -13.50 -12.89
CA SER A 205 -10.55 -12.56 -13.55
C SER A 205 -10.32 -12.88 -15.01
N LEU A 206 -9.94 -11.83 -15.75
CA LEU A 206 -9.41 -11.91 -17.10
C LEU A 206 -8.09 -11.14 -17.13
N ILE A 207 -7.04 -11.83 -17.56
CA ILE A 207 -5.68 -11.28 -17.62
C ILE A 207 -5.17 -11.35 -19.06
N ASP A 208 -4.61 -10.23 -19.52
CA ASP A 208 -3.84 -10.13 -20.76
C ASP A 208 -2.37 -9.92 -20.42
N ARG A 209 -1.50 -10.82 -20.92
CA ARG A 209 -0.07 -10.77 -20.66
C ARG A 209 0.69 -10.14 -21.81
N ASP A 210 1.71 -9.36 -21.47
CA ASP A 210 2.66 -8.86 -22.43
C ASP A 210 3.42 -10.03 -23.09
N PRO A 211 3.48 -10.09 -24.45
CA PRO A 211 4.13 -11.21 -25.14
C PRO A 211 5.66 -11.25 -24.98
N VAL A 212 6.27 -10.13 -24.56
CA VAL A 212 7.73 -10.00 -24.39
C VAL A 212 8.12 -10.17 -22.93
N PHE A 213 7.41 -9.46 -22.02
CA PHE A 213 7.75 -9.45 -20.60
C PHE A 213 7.05 -10.57 -19.80
N HIS A 214 6.01 -11.18 -20.36
CA HIS A 214 5.16 -12.19 -19.71
C HIS A 214 4.47 -11.74 -18.42
N THR A 215 4.59 -10.45 -18.07
CA THR A 215 3.83 -9.83 -17.00
C THR A 215 2.39 -9.56 -17.44
N ASP A 216 1.46 -9.54 -16.51
CA ASP A 216 0.10 -9.09 -16.79
C ASP A 216 0.11 -7.58 -17.06
N ARG A 217 -0.13 -7.19 -18.32
CA ARG A 217 -0.23 -5.78 -18.72
C ARG A 217 -1.62 -5.22 -18.52
N THR A 218 -2.64 -6.08 -18.50
CA THR A 218 -4.01 -5.72 -18.16
C THR A 218 -4.65 -6.82 -17.34
N THR A 219 -5.24 -6.47 -16.20
CA THR A 219 -6.00 -7.38 -15.33
C THR A 219 -7.35 -6.76 -15.02
N SER A 220 -8.43 -7.48 -15.33
CA SER A 220 -9.80 -7.15 -14.95
C SER A 220 -10.35 -8.24 -14.04
N ALA A 221 -11.14 -7.85 -13.02
CA ALA A 221 -11.79 -8.84 -12.17
C ALA A 221 -13.15 -8.35 -11.65
N LEU A 222 -14.00 -9.34 -11.37
CA LEU A 222 -15.22 -9.20 -10.58
C LEU A 222 -14.99 -9.97 -9.28
N VAL A 223 -15.17 -9.30 -8.16
CA VAL A 223 -14.90 -9.82 -6.81
C VAL A 223 -16.19 -9.77 -5.99
N ASP A 224 -16.61 -10.90 -5.45
CA ASP A 224 -17.81 -11.04 -4.63
C ASP A 224 -17.47 -10.85 -3.15
N PHE A 225 -18.17 -9.92 -2.50
CA PHE A 225 -18.09 -9.67 -1.05
C PHE A 225 -19.30 -10.19 -0.29
N GLY A 226 -20.14 -10.97 -0.96
CA GLY A 226 -21.40 -11.45 -0.38
C GLY A 226 -22.46 -10.36 -0.23
N GLU A 227 -23.69 -10.77 0.11
CA GLU A 227 -24.81 -9.84 0.36
C GLU A 227 -25.11 -8.87 -0.81
N GLY A 228 -24.78 -9.26 -2.05
CA GLY A 228 -24.94 -8.43 -3.25
C GLY A 228 -23.97 -7.23 -3.32
N ARG A 229 -22.80 -7.36 -2.71
CA ARG A 229 -21.71 -6.37 -2.78
C ARG A 229 -20.63 -6.83 -3.74
N HIS A 230 -20.32 -6.04 -4.74
CA HIS A 230 -19.33 -6.38 -5.76
C HIS A 230 -18.27 -5.31 -5.91
N LEU A 231 -17.00 -5.76 -6.01
CA LEU A 231 -15.94 -4.93 -6.56
C LEU A 231 -15.71 -5.33 -8.01
N THR A 232 -15.66 -4.34 -8.90
CA THR A 232 -15.16 -4.52 -10.27
C THR A 232 -13.93 -3.65 -10.46
N PHE A 233 -12.91 -4.19 -11.13
CA PHE A 233 -11.77 -3.38 -11.47
C PHE A 233 -11.15 -3.76 -12.82
N THR A 234 -10.51 -2.77 -13.44
CA THR A 234 -9.55 -2.96 -14.53
C THR A 234 -8.31 -2.16 -14.19
N VAL A 235 -7.15 -2.82 -14.23
CA VAL A 235 -5.85 -2.21 -14.02
C VAL A 235 -4.92 -2.54 -15.18
N GLY A 236 -4.02 -1.61 -15.52
CA GLY A 236 -3.12 -1.84 -16.65
C GLY A 236 -1.86 -1.00 -16.58
N THR A 237 -0.72 -1.64 -16.92
CA THR A 237 0.61 -1.01 -16.96
C THR A 237 1.00 -0.53 -18.37
N GLN A 238 0.17 -0.81 -19.36
CA GLN A 238 0.37 -0.37 -20.76
C GLN A 238 -0.90 0.26 -21.33
N MET A 239 -1.50 1.17 -20.56
CA MET A 239 -2.69 1.93 -20.93
C MET A 239 -2.45 3.41 -20.64
N VAL A 240 -3.30 4.28 -21.19
CA VAL A 240 -3.29 5.71 -20.85
C VAL A 240 -3.41 5.89 -19.33
N SER A 241 -2.69 6.86 -18.78
CA SER A 241 -2.72 7.13 -17.35
C SER A 241 -4.10 7.58 -16.89
N TYR A 242 -4.72 6.81 -16.02
CA TYR A 242 -6.03 7.11 -15.46
C TYR A 242 -6.21 6.44 -14.10
N GLN A 243 -7.00 7.06 -13.21
CA GLN A 243 -7.38 6.45 -11.95
C GLN A 243 -8.73 6.96 -11.46
N ARG A 244 -9.56 6.06 -10.92
CA ARG A 244 -10.85 6.37 -10.32
C ARG A 244 -11.25 5.30 -9.30
N VAL A 245 -11.92 5.74 -8.24
CA VAL A 245 -12.69 4.87 -7.36
C VAL A 245 -14.10 5.42 -7.26
N ASN A 246 -15.10 4.59 -7.57
CA ASN A 246 -16.50 4.86 -7.36
C ASN A 246 -17.04 3.91 -6.30
N VAL A 247 -17.75 4.45 -5.30
CA VAL A 247 -18.44 3.67 -4.25
C VAL A 247 -19.92 3.97 -4.37
N LEU A 248 -20.72 2.94 -4.69
CA LEU A 248 -22.15 3.08 -5.00
C LEU A 248 -23.00 2.36 -3.96
N GLY A 249 -24.05 3.03 -3.53
CA GLY A 249 -25.07 2.47 -2.65
C GLY A 249 -26.48 2.81 -3.14
N THR A 250 -27.49 2.40 -2.37
CA THR A 250 -28.91 2.55 -2.75
C THR A 250 -29.43 3.99 -2.66
N LYS A 251 -28.68 4.91 -2.04
CA LYS A 251 -29.09 6.31 -1.82
C LYS A 251 -28.10 7.35 -2.32
N GLY A 252 -26.98 6.90 -2.90
CA GLY A 252 -25.97 7.80 -3.43
C GLY A 252 -24.65 7.10 -3.78
N ARG A 253 -23.73 7.89 -4.28
CA ARG A 253 -22.38 7.44 -4.64
C ARG A 253 -21.32 8.43 -4.21
N ILE A 254 -20.09 7.95 -4.05
CA ILE A 254 -18.88 8.76 -3.89
C ILE A 254 -17.98 8.46 -5.05
N GLU A 255 -17.39 9.50 -5.64
CA GLU A 255 -16.27 9.39 -6.57
C GLU A 255 -15.02 9.99 -5.93
N ILE A 256 -13.90 9.25 -6.00
CA ILE A 256 -12.56 9.74 -5.67
C ILE A 256 -11.78 9.83 -6.99
N ALA A 257 -11.52 11.07 -7.42
CA ALA A 257 -10.95 11.34 -8.75
C ALA A 257 -9.47 10.98 -8.88
N ILE A 258 -8.69 11.19 -7.83
CA ILE A 258 -7.26 10.83 -7.75
C ILE A 258 -7.06 9.99 -6.48
N PRO A 259 -7.51 8.72 -6.49
CA PRO A 259 -7.55 7.92 -5.27
C PRO A 259 -6.16 7.51 -4.77
N PHE A 260 -5.20 7.23 -5.65
CA PHE A 260 -3.96 6.55 -5.31
C PHE A 260 -2.75 7.48 -5.31
N ASN A 261 -2.61 8.32 -6.32
CA ASN A 261 -1.48 9.22 -6.49
C ASN A 261 -1.85 10.66 -6.12
N ALA A 262 -2.46 10.87 -4.94
CA ALA A 262 -2.79 12.20 -4.46
C ALA A 262 -1.54 13.09 -4.41
N PRO A 263 -1.58 14.32 -4.98
CA PRO A 263 -0.46 15.25 -4.92
C PRO A 263 -0.11 15.58 -3.47
N GLN A 264 1.18 15.45 -3.11
CA GLN A 264 1.68 15.75 -1.76
C GLN A 264 1.53 17.23 -1.35
N SER A 265 1.24 18.11 -2.31
CA SER A 265 1.15 19.55 -2.10
C SER A 265 -0.20 20.16 -2.47
N GLY A 266 -1.13 19.38 -3.00
CA GLY A 266 -2.43 19.85 -3.48
C GLY A 266 -3.58 19.54 -2.51
N ALA A 267 -4.60 20.39 -2.51
CA ALA A 267 -5.88 20.06 -1.88
C ALA A 267 -6.63 19.04 -2.77
N MET A 268 -7.22 18.04 -2.15
CA MET A 268 -7.99 17.01 -2.84
C MET A 268 -9.50 17.27 -2.73
N ARG A 269 -10.25 16.56 -3.55
CA ARG A 269 -11.72 16.61 -3.52
C ARG A 269 -12.29 15.23 -3.79
N ILE A 270 -13.43 14.96 -3.16
CA ILE A 270 -14.29 13.84 -3.49
C ILE A 270 -15.66 14.38 -3.88
N TYR A 271 -16.38 13.62 -4.69
CA TYR A 271 -17.70 13.98 -5.14
C TYR A 271 -18.74 13.07 -4.49
N LEU A 272 -19.73 13.66 -3.83
CA LEU A 272 -20.87 12.95 -3.23
C LEU A 272 -22.12 13.29 -4.01
N ASP A 273 -22.77 12.29 -4.58
CA ASP A 273 -23.95 12.44 -5.40
C ASP A 273 -25.08 11.54 -4.90
N ASN A 274 -26.32 12.04 -4.99
CA ASN A 274 -27.53 11.32 -4.62
C ASN A 274 -28.27 10.69 -5.81
N GLY A 275 -27.70 10.80 -7.03
CA GLY A 275 -28.24 10.21 -8.24
C GLY A 275 -29.54 10.80 -8.76
N ARG A 276 -29.95 12.01 -8.32
CA ARG A 276 -31.16 12.69 -8.81
C ARG A 276 -31.03 13.23 -10.23
N ASP A 277 -29.79 13.46 -10.63
CA ASP A 277 -29.45 13.94 -11.97
C ASP A 277 -28.36 13.04 -12.57
N LEU A 278 -28.60 12.55 -13.78
CA LEU A 278 -27.68 11.64 -14.47
C LEU A 278 -26.44 12.36 -15.02
N GLY A 279 -26.51 13.69 -15.20
CA GLY A 279 -25.40 14.52 -15.66
C GLY A 279 -24.51 15.07 -14.55
N ASP A 280 -24.58 14.49 -13.34
CA ASP A 280 -23.81 14.90 -12.16
C ASP A 280 -24.11 16.31 -11.60
N ALA A 281 -25.18 16.98 -12.06
CA ALA A 281 -25.55 18.32 -11.57
C ALA A 281 -25.91 18.31 -10.07
N SER A 282 -26.32 17.16 -9.52
CA SER A 282 -26.57 16.98 -8.08
C SER A 282 -25.32 16.69 -7.27
N ALA A 283 -24.16 16.46 -7.89
CA ALA A 283 -22.93 16.09 -7.20
C ALA A 283 -22.35 17.24 -6.37
N LYS A 284 -22.13 16.97 -5.09
CA LYS A 284 -21.52 17.90 -4.15
C LYS A 284 -20.02 17.67 -4.07
N THR A 285 -19.25 18.70 -4.35
CA THR A 285 -17.79 18.66 -4.17
C THR A 285 -17.44 18.86 -2.70
N ILE A 286 -16.75 17.88 -2.11
CA ILE A 286 -16.18 17.97 -0.78
C ILE A 286 -14.68 18.21 -0.94
N LYS A 287 -14.24 19.43 -0.57
CA LYS A 287 -12.83 19.80 -0.57
C LYS A 287 -12.15 19.24 0.70
N LEU A 288 -10.94 18.72 0.54
CA LEU A 288 -10.14 18.15 1.62
C LEU A 288 -8.84 18.93 1.77
N PRO A 289 -8.31 19.02 2.99
CA PRO A 289 -7.07 19.72 3.23
C PRO A 289 -5.92 19.09 2.45
N LYS A 290 -4.89 19.90 2.18
CA LYS A 290 -3.60 19.41 1.72
C LYS A 290 -3.04 18.41 2.72
N ALA A 291 -2.56 17.28 2.22
CA ALA A 291 -1.98 16.22 3.04
C ALA A 291 -0.94 15.42 2.25
N ASP A 292 0.05 14.92 2.97
CA ASP A 292 1.02 14.00 2.44
C ASP A 292 0.74 12.60 3.01
N GLN A 293 0.23 11.71 2.18
CA GLN A 293 -0.16 10.37 2.61
C GLN A 293 1.01 9.53 3.14
N TYR A 294 2.22 9.75 2.64
CA TYR A 294 3.42 9.03 3.08
C TYR A 294 3.88 9.51 4.47
N GLN A 295 3.80 10.82 4.73
CA GLN A 295 4.01 11.37 6.07
C GLN A 295 3.01 10.77 7.07
N LEU A 296 1.72 10.80 6.72
CA LEU A 296 0.65 10.34 7.60
C LEU A 296 0.73 8.84 7.90
N GLU A 297 1.12 8.02 6.92
CA GLU A 297 1.35 6.59 7.10
C GLU A 297 2.49 6.32 8.06
N ALA A 298 3.66 6.93 7.84
CA ALA A 298 4.81 6.78 8.73
C ALA A 298 4.51 7.27 10.17
N GLU A 299 3.73 8.34 10.30
CA GLU A 299 3.26 8.83 11.61
C GLU A 299 2.30 7.85 12.29
N ALA A 300 1.38 7.23 11.54
CA ALA A 300 0.45 6.23 12.08
C ALA A 300 1.22 4.98 12.55
N PHE A 301 2.15 4.50 11.74
CA PHE A 301 2.99 3.36 12.10
C PHE A 301 3.87 3.67 13.33
N THR A 302 4.44 4.88 13.40
CA THR A 302 5.21 5.33 14.57
C THR A 302 4.37 5.36 15.84
N ARG A 303 3.11 5.86 15.79
CA ARG A 303 2.21 5.84 16.95
C ARG A 303 1.90 4.43 17.44
N ALA A 304 1.80 3.47 16.52
CA ALA A 304 1.62 2.06 16.87
C ALA A 304 2.86 1.48 17.60
N ILE A 305 4.06 1.78 17.10
CA ILE A 305 5.32 1.39 17.77
C ILE A 305 5.40 1.95 19.20
N GLU A 306 5.00 3.20 19.38
CA GLU A 306 4.98 3.88 20.68
C GLU A 306 3.85 3.38 21.61
N GLY A 307 2.97 2.50 21.14
CA GLY A 307 1.81 2.01 21.90
C GLY A 307 0.73 3.06 22.13
N LYS A 308 0.75 4.17 21.37
CA LYS A 308 -0.24 5.27 21.52
C LYS A 308 -1.56 4.95 20.85
N GLU A 309 -1.52 4.27 19.71
CA GLU A 309 -2.69 3.86 18.94
C GLU A 309 -2.44 2.47 18.34
N PRO A 310 -3.43 1.57 18.30
CA PRO A 310 -3.29 0.30 17.60
C PRO A 310 -3.18 0.54 16.09
N LEU A 311 -2.41 -0.32 15.41
CA LEU A 311 -2.36 -0.30 13.95
C LEU A 311 -3.64 -0.94 13.40
N GLU A 312 -4.44 -0.20 12.65
CA GLU A 312 -5.70 -0.69 12.08
C GLU A 312 -5.48 -1.80 11.03
N PHE A 313 -4.38 -1.73 10.28
CA PHE A 313 -4.04 -2.64 9.20
C PHE A 313 -2.63 -3.20 9.41
N GLY A 314 -2.54 -4.35 10.06
CA GLY A 314 -1.29 -5.03 10.36
C GLY A 314 -1.02 -6.19 9.39
N LEU A 315 -0.15 -7.11 9.82
CA LEU A 315 0.27 -8.27 9.01
C LEU A 315 -0.90 -9.17 8.58
N GLU A 316 -1.87 -9.43 9.46
CA GLU A 316 -3.04 -10.23 9.11
C GLU A 316 -3.83 -9.63 7.93
N ASP A 317 -3.98 -8.29 7.90
CA ASP A 317 -4.62 -7.59 6.78
C ASP A 317 -3.83 -7.76 5.48
N ALA A 318 -2.50 -7.68 5.54
CA ALA A 318 -1.62 -7.90 4.39
C ALA A 318 -1.71 -9.34 3.86
N ILE A 319 -1.76 -10.34 4.73
CA ILE A 319 -1.95 -11.75 4.34
C ILE A 319 -3.31 -11.95 3.64
N LYS A 320 -4.40 -11.39 4.19
CA LYS A 320 -5.72 -11.42 3.56
C LYS A 320 -5.71 -10.75 2.18
N GLN A 321 -5.01 -9.64 2.04
CA GLN A 321 -4.82 -8.95 0.76
C GLN A 321 -4.16 -9.87 -0.27
N MET A 322 -3.10 -10.58 0.12
CA MET A 322 -2.39 -11.52 -0.75
C MET A 322 -3.25 -12.72 -1.16
N ARG A 323 -4.12 -13.24 -0.29
CA ARG A 323 -5.05 -14.32 -0.64
C ARG A 323 -5.99 -13.93 -1.79
N VAL A 324 -6.42 -12.67 -1.84
CA VAL A 324 -7.25 -12.18 -2.97
C VAL A 324 -6.42 -12.11 -4.25
N ILE A 325 -5.19 -11.62 -4.20
CA ILE A 325 -4.28 -11.57 -5.37
C ILE A 325 -4.01 -12.99 -5.88
N ASP A 326 -3.74 -13.94 -4.99
CA ASP A 326 -3.56 -15.36 -5.35
C ASP A 326 -4.81 -15.93 -6.05
N ALA A 327 -6.01 -15.58 -5.56
CA ALA A 327 -7.27 -16.02 -6.17
C ALA A 327 -7.48 -15.38 -7.56
N VAL A 328 -7.07 -14.14 -7.78
CA VAL A 328 -7.08 -13.51 -9.11
C VAL A 328 -6.21 -14.32 -10.09
N PHE A 329 -5.00 -14.71 -9.71
CA PHE A 329 -4.13 -15.52 -10.56
C PHE A 329 -4.59 -16.97 -10.70
N ARG A 330 -5.26 -17.57 -9.69
CA ARG A 330 -5.88 -18.89 -9.85
C ARG A 330 -7.02 -18.83 -10.86
N SER A 331 -7.85 -17.79 -10.80
CA SER A 331 -8.97 -17.61 -11.72
C SER A 331 -8.54 -17.42 -13.18
N GLU A 332 -7.40 -16.73 -13.41
CA GLU A 332 -6.79 -16.66 -14.76
C GLU A 332 -6.55 -18.07 -15.33
N LYS A 333 -6.02 -18.97 -14.51
CA LYS A 333 -5.65 -20.34 -14.94
C LYS A 333 -6.85 -21.24 -15.09
N SER A 334 -7.76 -21.22 -14.12
CA SER A 334 -8.94 -22.09 -14.11
C SER A 334 -10.06 -21.61 -15.05
N ARG A 335 -10.05 -20.33 -15.42
CA ARG A 335 -11.14 -19.68 -16.18
C ARG A 335 -12.49 -19.78 -15.49
N ALA A 336 -12.49 -19.81 -14.17
CA ALA A 336 -13.67 -20.00 -13.32
C ALA A 336 -13.61 -19.08 -12.08
N TRP A 337 -14.70 -19.04 -11.33
CA TRP A 337 -14.73 -18.43 -10.01
C TRP A 337 -13.84 -19.19 -9.05
N GLU A 338 -12.97 -18.46 -8.37
CA GLU A 338 -12.07 -18.97 -7.34
C GLU A 338 -12.45 -18.42 -5.97
N LYS A 339 -12.44 -19.28 -4.96
CA LYS A 339 -12.59 -18.86 -3.56
C LYS A 339 -11.35 -18.11 -3.10
N VAL A 340 -11.55 -17.14 -2.24
CA VAL A 340 -10.46 -16.37 -1.60
C VAL A 340 -9.98 -17.09 -0.34
#